data_8a3227eb361f1f255091b664ea95b630
#
_entry.id   8a3227eb361f1f255091b664ea95b630
#
_cell.length_a   1.000
_cell.length_b   1.000
_cell.length_c   1.000
_cell.angle_alpha   90.00
_cell.angle_beta   90.00
_cell.angle_gamma   90.00
#
_symmetry.space_group_name_H-M   'P 1'
#
loop_
_entity.id
_entity.type
_entity.pdbx_description
1 polymer ?
#
loop_
_entity_poly.entity_id
_entity_poly.type
_entity_poly.pdbx_seq_one_letter_code
_entity_poly.pdbx_strand_id
1 'polypeptide(L)'
;MTESDDARLVGETLEGNLGAFECLVDRYQQALYNVAFRITGDAADAEDVAQSAFLKAYEKLRSYDPKFKFFSWLYRIAVNEALNTEKKRRHHDALDESTVADRPMDEQVDRDGIVQRCLDRLTPDHRTVVILRHFEDLSYEEIGETLGLPVKTVKSRLFSARVKLRDLLTQQGLGQE
;
A
#
# COMPACT_ATOMS: atom_id res chain seq x y z
N MET A 1 17.72 -9.06 8.29
CA MET A 1 17.73 -7.70 8.90
C MET A 1 16.52 -7.66 9.81
N THR A 2 16.72 -7.39 11.08
CA THR A 2 15.84 -7.88 12.14
C THR A 2 15.02 -6.75 12.76
N GLU A 3 13.81 -7.06 13.21
CA GLU A 3 12.92 -6.19 14.04
C GLU A 3 13.66 -5.47 15.17
N SER A 4 14.73 -6.09 15.72
CA SER A 4 15.64 -5.50 16.69
C SER A 4 16.34 -4.24 16.16
N ASP A 5 16.63 -4.15 14.86
CA ASP A 5 17.26 -2.99 14.24
C ASP A 5 16.30 -1.80 14.11
N ASP A 6 15.05 -2.05 13.75
CA ASP A 6 14.05 -0.97 13.64
C ASP A 6 13.75 -0.36 15.00
N ALA A 7 13.59 -1.19 16.04
CA ALA A 7 13.36 -0.72 17.41
C ALA A 7 14.54 0.15 17.91
N ARG A 8 15.78 -0.23 17.59
CA ARG A 8 16.97 0.57 17.92
C ARG A 8 16.96 1.90 17.18
N LEU A 9 16.74 1.89 15.85
CA LEU A 9 16.69 3.12 15.04
C LEU A 9 15.58 4.07 15.50
N VAL A 10 14.41 3.55 15.85
CA VAL A 10 13.31 4.33 16.44
C VAL A 10 13.75 4.95 17.75
N GLY A 11 14.40 4.19 18.65
CA GLY A 11 14.92 4.68 19.92
C GLY A 11 15.91 5.83 19.72
N GLU A 12 16.92 5.63 18.86
CA GLU A 12 17.91 6.64 18.54
C GLU A 12 17.28 7.91 17.93
N THR A 13 16.27 7.74 17.08
CA THR A 13 15.52 8.87 16.49
C THR A 13 14.80 9.67 17.57
N LEU A 14 14.18 9.00 18.54
CA LEU A 14 13.48 9.65 19.66
C LEU A 14 14.44 10.40 20.60
N GLU A 15 15.71 9.99 20.64
CA GLU A 15 16.81 10.68 21.35
C GLU A 15 17.39 11.85 20.55
N GLY A 16 16.91 12.10 19.32
CA GLY A 16 17.30 13.24 18.48
C GLY A 16 18.30 12.92 17.39
N ASN A 17 18.64 11.64 17.17
CA ASN A 17 19.51 11.20 16.07
C ASN A 17 18.71 11.14 14.76
N LEU A 18 18.72 12.20 13.95
CA LEU A 18 18.04 12.24 12.65
C LEU A 18 18.58 11.23 11.67
N GLY A 19 19.88 10.92 11.69
CA GLY A 19 20.48 9.90 10.83
C GLY A 19 19.91 8.50 11.05
N ALA A 20 19.43 8.20 12.26
CA ALA A 20 18.71 6.95 12.51
C ALA A 20 17.36 6.90 11.78
N PHE A 21 16.66 8.03 11.68
CA PHE A 21 15.42 8.11 10.91
C PHE A 21 15.68 8.02 9.39
N GLU A 22 16.76 8.64 8.91
CA GLU A 22 17.19 8.50 7.50
C GLU A 22 17.43 7.04 7.13
N CYS A 23 18.04 6.24 8.01
CA CYS A 23 18.19 4.79 7.80
C CYS A 23 16.84 4.06 7.69
N LEU A 24 15.81 4.48 8.43
CA LEU A 24 14.46 3.92 8.30
C LEU A 24 13.82 4.35 6.97
N VAL A 25 14.01 5.59 6.53
CA VAL A 25 13.55 6.09 5.23
C VAL A 25 14.18 5.26 4.11
N ASP A 26 15.51 5.14 4.09
CA ASP A 26 16.24 4.38 3.07
C ASP A 26 15.79 2.92 2.99
N ARG A 27 15.45 2.34 4.14
CA ARG A 27 14.98 0.95 4.22
C ARG A 27 13.59 0.75 3.62
N TYR A 28 12.68 1.68 3.85
CA TYR A 28 11.25 1.50 3.57
C TYR A 28 10.71 2.34 2.41
N GLN A 29 11.46 3.34 1.89
CA GLN A 29 10.95 4.25 0.86
C GLN A 29 10.43 3.53 -0.39
N GLN A 30 11.18 2.55 -0.89
CA GLN A 30 10.78 1.82 -2.10
C GLN A 30 9.52 0.99 -1.86
N ALA A 31 9.42 0.33 -0.71
CA ALA A 31 8.28 -0.48 -0.36
C ALA A 31 7.01 0.39 -0.16
N LEU A 32 7.14 1.53 0.52
CA LEU A 32 6.03 2.48 0.67
C LEU A 32 5.57 3.04 -0.68
N TYR A 33 6.51 3.42 -1.55
CA TYR A 33 6.20 3.86 -2.90
C TYR A 33 5.44 2.78 -3.69
N ASN A 34 5.92 1.53 -3.65
CA ASN A 34 5.28 0.42 -4.36
C ASN A 34 3.85 0.18 -3.88
N VAL A 35 3.62 0.16 -2.56
CA VAL A 35 2.28 0.02 -1.99
C VAL A 35 1.38 1.19 -2.41
N ALA A 36 1.88 2.42 -2.29
CA ALA A 36 1.15 3.62 -2.66
C ALA A 36 0.78 3.60 -4.16
N PHE A 37 1.74 3.27 -5.03
CA PHE A 37 1.53 3.18 -6.47
C PHE A 37 0.46 2.14 -6.84
N ARG A 38 0.51 0.95 -6.23
CA ARG A 38 -0.49 -0.08 -6.50
C ARG A 38 -1.89 0.26 -5.97
N ILE A 39 -1.98 1.11 -4.95
CA ILE A 39 -3.27 1.60 -4.44
C ILE A 39 -3.79 2.75 -5.30
N THR A 40 -2.98 3.76 -5.57
CA THR A 40 -3.39 4.97 -6.29
C THR A 40 -3.42 4.78 -7.81
N GLY A 41 -2.54 3.91 -8.32
CA GLY A 41 -2.33 3.69 -9.74
C GLY A 41 -1.68 4.88 -10.45
N ASP A 42 -1.08 5.83 -9.73
CA ASP A 42 -0.44 7.03 -10.25
C ASP A 42 0.92 7.25 -9.57
N ALA A 43 1.95 7.57 -10.37
CA ALA A 43 3.32 7.69 -9.87
C ALA A 43 3.52 8.95 -9.02
N ALA A 44 2.93 10.08 -9.41
CA ALA A 44 3.04 11.32 -8.66
C ALA A 44 2.30 11.22 -7.32
N ASP A 45 1.08 10.69 -7.33
CA ASP A 45 0.33 10.40 -6.10
C ASP A 45 1.12 9.45 -5.19
N ALA A 46 1.81 8.44 -5.75
CA ALA A 46 2.58 7.49 -4.96
C ALA A 46 3.80 8.11 -4.29
N GLU A 47 4.51 9.01 -4.98
CA GLU A 47 5.62 9.78 -4.41
C GLU A 47 5.14 10.68 -3.27
N ASP A 48 4.06 11.42 -3.48
CA ASP A 48 3.49 12.32 -2.48
C ASP A 48 3.01 11.55 -1.24
N VAL A 49 2.35 10.39 -1.45
CA VAL A 49 1.92 9.50 -0.38
C VAL A 49 3.10 8.97 0.43
N ALA A 50 4.15 8.49 -0.24
CA ALA A 50 5.33 7.96 0.44
C ALA A 50 6.02 9.05 1.28
N GLN A 51 6.22 10.24 0.73
CA GLN A 51 6.78 11.38 1.46
C GLN A 51 5.90 11.79 2.65
N SER A 52 4.60 11.95 2.43
CA SER A 52 3.64 12.29 3.48
C SER A 52 3.61 11.24 4.59
N ALA A 53 3.72 9.95 4.24
CA ALA A 53 3.75 8.86 5.22
C ALA A 53 4.98 8.96 6.13
N PHE A 54 6.17 9.25 5.60
CA PHE A 54 7.37 9.43 6.40
C PHE A 54 7.31 10.67 7.29
N LEU A 55 6.81 11.80 6.78
CA LEU A 55 6.62 13.00 7.59
C LEU A 55 5.68 12.72 8.78
N LYS A 56 4.54 12.08 8.52
CA LYS A 56 3.59 11.69 9.58
C LYS A 56 4.16 10.65 10.54
N ALA A 57 4.98 9.72 10.03
CA ALA A 57 5.66 8.75 10.87
C ALA A 57 6.65 9.46 11.81
N TYR A 58 7.43 10.40 11.32
CA TYR A 58 8.35 11.18 12.14
C TYR A 58 7.61 11.97 13.23
N GLU A 59 6.57 12.73 12.84
CA GLU A 59 5.76 13.51 13.76
C GLU A 59 5.09 12.66 14.86
N LYS A 60 4.67 11.46 14.49
CA LYS A 60 3.93 10.53 15.38
C LYS A 60 4.81 9.45 16.00
N LEU A 61 6.13 9.50 15.81
CA LEU A 61 7.04 8.43 16.24
C LEU A 61 6.93 8.12 17.74
N ARG A 62 6.67 9.14 18.57
CA ARG A 62 6.42 8.97 20.02
C ARG A 62 5.16 8.16 20.35
N SER A 63 4.23 8.02 19.40
CA SER A 63 3.00 7.22 19.55
C SER A 63 3.12 5.79 19.06
N TYR A 64 4.27 5.44 18.46
CA TYR A 64 4.54 4.07 18.06
C TYR A 64 4.64 3.17 19.29
N ASP A 65 3.89 2.07 19.30
CA ASP A 65 3.96 1.05 20.34
C ASP A 65 4.92 -0.07 19.90
N PRO A 66 6.06 -0.26 20.57
CA PRO A 66 7.06 -1.27 20.20
C PRO A 66 6.59 -2.73 20.38
N LYS A 67 5.37 -2.97 20.87
CA LYS A 67 4.72 -4.29 20.83
C LYS A 67 4.36 -4.74 19.42
N PHE A 68 4.21 -3.81 18.49
CA PHE A 68 3.93 -4.06 17.09
C PHE A 68 5.18 -3.87 16.26
N LYS A 69 5.24 -4.51 15.10
CA LYS A 69 6.34 -4.31 14.15
C LYS A 69 6.31 -2.90 13.58
N PHE A 70 7.48 -2.25 13.51
CA PHE A 70 7.58 -0.87 13.00
C PHE A 70 7.01 -0.76 11.58
N PHE A 71 7.32 -1.71 10.71
CA PHE A 71 6.81 -1.67 9.34
C PHE A 71 5.27 -1.78 9.29
N SER A 72 4.61 -2.59 10.14
CA SER A 72 3.14 -2.67 10.18
C SER A 72 2.51 -1.32 10.52
N TRP A 73 3.11 -0.61 11.48
CA TRP A 73 2.68 0.72 11.86
C TRP A 73 2.93 1.75 10.75
N LEU A 74 4.10 1.70 10.09
CA LEU A 74 4.46 2.58 8.99
C LEU A 74 3.58 2.33 7.75
N TYR A 75 3.36 1.06 7.38
CA TYR A 75 2.45 0.70 6.30
C TYR A 75 1.01 1.15 6.56
N ARG A 76 0.54 1.10 7.80
CA ARG A 76 -0.78 1.64 8.17
C ARG A 76 -0.90 3.11 7.79
N ILE A 77 0.14 3.90 8.07
CA ILE A 77 0.16 5.33 7.72
C ILE A 77 0.09 5.47 6.18
N ALA A 78 0.96 4.78 5.44
CA ALA A 78 1.03 4.87 3.98
C ALA A 78 -0.27 4.41 3.29
N VAL A 79 -0.84 3.28 3.72
CA VAL A 79 -2.12 2.76 3.20
C VAL A 79 -3.26 3.75 3.42
N ASN A 80 -3.36 4.33 4.62
CA ASN A 80 -4.39 5.33 4.91
C ASN A 80 -4.23 6.58 4.04
N GLU A 81 -3.00 7.06 3.82
CA GLU A 81 -2.73 8.19 2.92
C GLU A 81 -3.12 7.85 1.48
N ALA A 82 -2.69 6.69 0.97
CA ALA A 82 -3.00 6.25 -0.38
C ALA A 82 -4.52 6.14 -0.63
N LEU A 83 -5.25 5.53 0.31
CA LEU A 83 -6.70 5.41 0.23
C LEU A 83 -7.40 6.78 0.29
N ASN A 84 -6.89 7.71 1.10
CA ASN A 84 -7.42 9.07 1.17
C ASN A 84 -7.18 9.84 -0.13
N THR A 85 -5.98 9.71 -0.72
CA THR A 85 -5.63 10.33 -2.01
C THR A 85 -6.52 9.78 -3.13
N GLU A 86 -6.67 8.45 -3.21
CA GLU A 86 -7.56 7.81 -4.18
C GLU A 86 -9.02 8.29 -4.03
N LYS A 87 -9.51 8.38 -2.81
CA LYS A 87 -10.89 8.85 -2.54
C LYS A 87 -11.09 10.31 -2.99
N LYS A 88 -10.12 11.19 -2.71
CA LYS A 88 -10.17 12.59 -3.14
C LYS A 88 -10.17 12.70 -4.66
N ARG A 89 -9.32 11.96 -5.35
CA ARG A 89 -9.26 11.94 -6.81
C ARG A 89 -10.59 11.47 -7.42
N ARG A 90 -11.14 10.34 -6.96
CA ARG A 90 -12.44 9.84 -7.44
C ARG A 90 -13.57 10.84 -7.21
N HIS A 91 -13.53 11.59 -6.11
CA HIS A 91 -14.53 12.63 -5.85
C HIS A 91 -14.38 13.81 -6.80
N HIS A 92 -13.15 14.21 -7.11
CA HIS A 92 -12.84 15.27 -8.08
C HIS A 92 -13.30 14.85 -9.50
N ASP A 93 -12.93 13.63 -9.93
CA ASP A 93 -13.30 13.09 -11.24
C ASP A 93 -14.83 12.94 -11.40
N ALA A 94 -15.56 12.63 -10.31
CA ALA A 94 -17.01 12.54 -10.34
C ALA A 94 -17.71 13.91 -10.42
N LEU A 95 -17.04 15.01 -10.07
CA LEU A 95 -17.56 16.37 -10.21
C LEU A 95 -17.25 16.97 -11.59
N ASP A 96 -16.22 16.45 -12.25
CA ASP A 96 -15.80 16.86 -13.59
C ASP A 96 -16.30 15.83 -14.60
N GLU A 97 -17.56 15.99 -15.06
CA GLU A 97 -18.25 15.08 -16.01
C GLU A 97 -17.50 14.90 -17.36
N SER A 98 -16.35 15.54 -17.56
CA SER A 98 -15.60 15.53 -18.81
C SER A 98 -14.42 14.54 -18.86
N THR A 99 -14.07 13.90 -17.76
CA THR A 99 -12.91 13.01 -17.70
C THR A 99 -13.24 11.61 -17.15
N VAL A 100 -14.02 10.83 -17.88
CA VAL A 100 -13.77 9.40 -17.92
C VAL A 100 -12.52 9.23 -18.78
N ALA A 101 -11.37 9.45 -18.21
CA ALA A 101 -10.11 9.13 -18.83
C ALA A 101 -10.01 7.60 -18.88
N ASP A 102 -10.50 7.04 -19.99
CA ASP A 102 -9.98 5.79 -20.53
C ASP A 102 -8.48 6.05 -20.67
N ARG A 103 -7.65 5.48 -19.77
CA ARG A 103 -6.21 5.54 -19.92
C ARG A 103 -5.88 4.98 -21.30
N PRO A 104 -5.09 5.71 -22.13
CA PRO A 104 -4.78 5.26 -23.48
C PRO A 104 -4.32 3.80 -23.42
N MET A 105 -4.91 2.96 -24.24
CA MET A 105 -4.41 1.63 -24.50
C MET A 105 -3.07 1.79 -25.22
N ASP A 106 -1.98 1.80 -24.44
CA ASP A 106 -0.66 1.59 -25.00
C ASP A 106 -0.62 0.13 -25.48
N GLU A 107 -0.40 -0.09 -26.78
CA GLU A 107 -0.45 -1.40 -27.43
C GLU A 107 0.61 -2.40 -26.92
N GLN A 108 1.51 -1.96 -26.03
CA GLN A 108 2.50 -2.78 -25.33
C GLN A 108 2.25 -2.79 -23.82
N VAL A 109 1.06 -3.25 -23.40
CA VAL A 109 0.81 -3.45 -22.00
C VAL A 109 1.53 -4.72 -21.56
N ASP A 110 2.59 -4.54 -20.80
CA ASP A 110 3.28 -5.62 -20.14
C ASP A 110 2.40 -6.30 -19.06
N ARG A 111 2.84 -7.45 -18.57
CA ARG A 111 2.11 -8.20 -17.54
C ARG A 111 1.77 -7.33 -16.31
N ASP A 112 2.68 -6.45 -15.92
CA ASP A 112 2.50 -5.58 -14.74
C ASP A 112 1.38 -4.55 -14.95
N GLY A 113 1.27 -3.98 -16.13
CA GLY A 113 0.16 -3.09 -16.48
C GLY A 113 -1.19 -3.80 -16.52
N ILE A 114 -1.25 -5.06 -16.97
CA ILE A 114 -2.49 -5.86 -16.92
C ILE A 114 -2.89 -6.13 -15.46
N VAL A 115 -1.93 -6.52 -14.63
CA VAL A 115 -2.17 -6.78 -13.20
C VAL A 115 -2.67 -5.51 -12.51
N GLN A 116 -2.04 -4.35 -12.78
CA GLN A 116 -2.47 -3.06 -12.20
C GLN A 116 -3.92 -2.74 -12.59
N ARG A 117 -4.30 -2.87 -13.87
CA ARG A 117 -5.69 -2.65 -14.31
C ARG A 117 -6.69 -3.60 -13.62
N CYS A 118 -6.29 -4.85 -13.39
CA CYS A 118 -7.13 -5.79 -12.64
C CYS A 118 -7.27 -5.39 -11.17
N LEU A 119 -6.19 -4.90 -10.54
CA LEU A 119 -6.22 -4.36 -9.18
C LEU A 119 -7.15 -3.14 -9.09
N ASP A 120 -7.11 -2.23 -10.05
CA ASP A 120 -7.95 -1.03 -10.10
C ASP A 120 -9.46 -1.33 -10.14
N ARG A 121 -9.83 -2.52 -10.64
CA ARG A 121 -11.22 -3.01 -10.67
C ARG A 121 -11.68 -3.68 -9.38
N LEU A 122 -10.77 -3.91 -8.42
CA LEU A 122 -11.13 -4.36 -7.08
C LEU A 122 -11.64 -3.19 -6.23
N THR A 123 -12.47 -3.51 -5.23
CA THR A 123 -12.77 -2.52 -4.19
C THR A 123 -11.49 -2.16 -3.43
N PRO A 124 -11.37 -0.94 -2.86
CA PRO A 124 -10.20 -0.54 -2.09
C PRO A 124 -9.79 -1.55 -1.02
N ASP A 125 -10.76 -2.11 -0.29
CA ASP A 125 -10.54 -3.13 0.75
C ASP A 125 -9.94 -4.42 0.20
N HIS A 126 -10.45 -4.90 -0.94
CA HIS A 126 -9.94 -6.11 -1.59
C HIS A 126 -8.56 -5.87 -2.21
N ARG A 127 -8.37 -4.73 -2.86
CA ARG A 127 -7.09 -4.34 -3.47
C ARG A 127 -5.99 -4.28 -2.42
N THR A 128 -6.24 -3.57 -1.30
CA THR A 128 -5.25 -3.40 -0.23
C THR A 128 -4.79 -4.73 0.36
N VAL A 129 -5.69 -5.65 0.70
CA VAL A 129 -5.28 -6.94 1.26
C VAL A 129 -4.50 -7.79 0.26
N VAL A 130 -4.82 -7.69 -1.04
CA VAL A 130 -4.07 -8.37 -2.11
C VAL A 130 -2.66 -7.79 -2.23
N ILE A 131 -2.53 -6.47 -2.25
CA ILE A 131 -1.23 -5.79 -2.33
C ILE A 131 -0.35 -6.20 -1.17
N LEU A 132 -0.82 -6.06 0.07
CA LEU A 132 -0.05 -6.39 1.27
C LEU A 132 0.34 -7.88 1.30
N ARG A 133 -0.51 -8.79 0.80
CA ARG A 133 -0.21 -10.22 0.82
C ARG A 133 0.73 -10.67 -0.30
N HIS A 134 0.53 -10.17 -1.54
CA HIS A 134 1.18 -10.73 -2.72
C HIS A 134 2.35 -9.90 -3.25
N PHE A 135 2.46 -8.64 -2.87
CA PHE A 135 3.56 -7.77 -3.29
C PHE A 135 4.50 -7.43 -2.14
N GLU A 136 3.97 -7.40 -0.89
CA GLU A 136 4.77 -7.12 0.31
C GLU A 136 5.00 -8.38 1.17
N ASP A 137 4.49 -9.54 0.75
CA ASP A 137 4.65 -10.84 1.42
C ASP A 137 4.26 -10.87 2.91
N LEU A 138 3.38 -9.95 3.35
CA LEU A 138 2.95 -9.90 4.74
C LEU A 138 2.11 -11.13 5.11
N SER A 139 2.29 -11.64 6.32
CA SER A 139 1.44 -12.66 6.92
C SER A 139 0.02 -12.11 7.18
N TYR A 140 -0.94 -12.99 7.43
CA TYR A 140 -2.31 -12.56 7.75
C TYR A 140 -2.38 -11.76 9.05
N GLU A 141 -1.52 -12.09 10.00
CA GLU A 141 -1.35 -11.41 11.27
C GLU A 141 -0.82 -9.98 11.05
N GLU A 142 0.24 -9.82 10.26
CA GLU A 142 0.84 -8.53 9.91
C GLU A 142 -0.13 -7.64 9.11
N ILE A 143 -0.89 -8.22 8.18
CA ILE A 143 -1.96 -7.50 7.48
C ILE A 143 -3.04 -7.05 8.46
N GLY A 144 -3.40 -7.92 9.41
CA GLY A 144 -4.35 -7.60 10.47
C GLY A 144 -3.87 -6.43 11.33
N GLU A 145 -2.61 -6.43 11.74
CA GLU A 145 -1.97 -5.34 12.48
C GLU A 145 -1.93 -4.04 11.64
N THR A 146 -1.52 -4.13 10.38
CA THR A 146 -1.44 -2.99 9.46
C THR A 146 -2.80 -2.33 9.24
N LEU A 147 -3.85 -3.12 9.03
CA LEU A 147 -5.18 -2.60 8.71
C LEU A 147 -6.09 -2.42 9.94
N GLY A 148 -5.66 -2.85 11.12
CA GLY A 148 -6.49 -2.87 12.33
C GLY A 148 -7.67 -3.83 12.22
N LEU A 149 -7.48 -5.00 11.58
CA LEU A 149 -8.51 -5.97 11.28
C LEU A 149 -8.25 -7.32 11.98
N PRO A 150 -9.29 -8.02 12.42
CA PRO A 150 -9.15 -9.41 12.84
C PRO A 150 -8.61 -10.28 11.69
N VAL A 151 -7.74 -11.25 12.00
CA VAL A 151 -7.16 -12.19 11.02
C VAL A 151 -8.24 -12.93 10.24
N LYS A 152 -9.37 -13.27 10.85
CA LYS A 152 -10.53 -13.88 10.18
C LYS A 152 -11.06 -12.99 9.05
N THR A 153 -11.13 -11.68 9.29
CA THR A 153 -11.57 -10.69 8.29
C THR A 153 -10.56 -10.58 7.14
N VAL A 154 -9.26 -10.58 7.45
CA VAL A 154 -8.19 -10.58 6.44
C VAL A 154 -8.33 -11.81 5.52
N LYS A 155 -8.47 -13.02 6.12
CA LYS A 155 -8.67 -14.27 5.35
C LYS A 155 -9.89 -14.21 4.45
N SER A 156 -11.03 -13.74 4.96
CA SER A 156 -12.28 -13.61 4.20
C SER A 156 -12.14 -12.61 3.05
N ARG A 157 -11.56 -11.43 3.30
CA ARG A 157 -11.31 -10.42 2.25
C ARG A 157 -10.38 -10.94 1.18
N LEU A 158 -9.27 -11.60 1.56
CA LEU A 158 -8.33 -12.20 0.61
C LEU A 158 -8.98 -13.28 -0.25
N PHE A 159 -9.81 -14.14 0.34
CA PHE A 159 -10.53 -15.16 -0.41
C PHE A 159 -11.41 -14.52 -1.50
N SER A 160 -12.27 -13.57 -1.10
CA SER A 160 -13.16 -12.88 -2.05
C SER A 160 -12.40 -12.08 -3.10
N ALA A 161 -11.31 -11.43 -2.70
CA ALA A 161 -10.46 -10.65 -3.60
C ALA A 161 -9.76 -11.53 -4.65
N ARG A 162 -9.25 -12.70 -4.23
CA ARG A 162 -8.58 -13.66 -5.14
C ARG A 162 -9.55 -14.24 -6.17
N VAL A 163 -10.77 -14.58 -5.76
CA VAL A 163 -11.79 -15.05 -6.71
C VAL A 163 -12.04 -14.00 -7.79
N LYS A 164 -12.32 -12.76 -7.38
CA LYS A 164 -12.57 -11.68 -8.32
C LYS A 164 -11.34 -11.34 -9.19
N LEU A 165 -10.15 -11.32 -8.61
CA LEU A 165 -8.91 -11.05 -9.35
C LEU A 165 -8.61 -12.13 -10.38
N ARG A 166 -8.80 -13.40 -10.03
CA ARG A 166 -8.65 -14.52 -10.97
C ARG A 166 -9.59 -14.36 -12.16
N ASP A 167 -10.87 -14.03 -11.92
CA ASP A 167 -11.85 -13.85 -13.00
C ASP A 167 -11.43 -12.69 -13.91
N LEU A 168 -10.93 -11.58 -13.35
CA LEU A 168 -10.44 -10.44 -14.11
C LEU A 168 -9.20 -10.78 -14.94
N LEU A 169 -8.22 -11.49 -14.36
CA LEU A 169 -7.01 -11.93 -15.05
C LEU A 169 -7.31 -12.91 -16.17
N THR A 170 -8.24 -13.84 -15.95
CA THR A 170 -8.70 -14.79 -17.00
C THR A 170 -9.31 -14.05 -18.19
N GLN A 171 -10.12 -13.02 -17.96
CA GLN A 171 -10.67 -12.16 -19.01
C GLN A 171 -9.60 -11.42 -19.82
N GLN A 172 -8.42 -11.21 -19.25
CA GLN A 172 -7.27 -10.57 -19.89
C GLN A 172 -6.28 -11.59 -20.49
N GLY A 173 -6.63 -12.89 -20.52
CA GLY A 173 -5.78 -13.95 -21.05
C GLY A 173 -4.63 -14.41 -20.13
N LEU A 174 -4.59 -13.95 -18.89
CA LEU A 174 -3.56 -14.30 -17.89
C LEU A 174 -4.05 -15.37 -16.88
N GLY A 175 -4.92 -16.25 -17.24
CA GLY A 175 -5.55 -17.19 -16.31
C GLY A 175 -5.54 -18.66 -16.74
N GLN A 176 -4.68 -19.03 -17.66
CA GLN A 176 -4.55 -20.43 -18.13
C GLN A 176 -3.16 -20.98 -17.79
N GLU A 177 -3.03 -21.53 -16.60
CA GLU A 177 -2.21 -22.72 -16.29
C GLU A 177 -2.83 -23.46 -15.13
#